data_625152ba8d5413a71206f35329302681
#
_entry.id   625152ba8d5413a71206f35329302681
#
_cell.length_a   1.000
_cell.length_b   1.000
_cell.length_c   1.000
_cell.angle_alpha   90.00
_cell.angle_beta   90.00
_cell.angle_gamma   90.00
#
_symmetry.space_group_name_H-M   'P 1'
#
loop_
_entity.id
_entity.type
_entity.pdbx_description
1 polymer ?
#
loop_
_entity_poly.entity_id
_entity_poly.type
_entity_poly.pdbx_seq_one_letter_code
_entity_poly.pdbx_strand_id
1 'polypeptide(L)'
;MNQIRTKRLILKKPTKKINKKLIVSQIGDWEVAKWLSGVPYPYTEQKAEEWVNNINDNDLLFSIFRNNSLIGGVGLSLEEDNDWDLGFWIGRGHWGKGYATEAAMALIQYAQKEFNFKQINACYIKGNTGSSNVLMKLGFEEIGECEVYFLSRKKTMSCIKLLLKFSHI
;
A
#
# COMPACT_ATOMS: atom_id res chain seq x y z
N MET A 1 14.48 -11.27 0.81
CA MET A 1 14.17 -11.30 -0.66
C MET A 1 14.05 -9.88 -1.16
N ASN A 2 14.64 -9.55 -2.33
CA ASN A 2 14.65 -8.17 -2.84
C ASN A 2 13.54 -7.88 -3.87
N GLN A 3 12.86 -8.91 -4.36
CA GLN A 3 11.77 -8.78 -5.33
C GLN A 3 10.80 -9.96 -5.29
N ILE A 4 9.53 -9.70 -5.61
CA ILE A 4 8.47 -10.69 -5.84
C ILE A 4 8.01 -10.54 -7.29
N ARG A 5 7.88 -11.65 -8.02
CA ARG A 5 7.37 -11.67 -9.40
C ARG A 5 5.98 -12.25 -9.44
N THR A 6 5.10 -11.61 -10.19
CA THR A 6 3.75 -12.07 -10.47
C THR A 6 3.57 -12.31 -11.97
N LYS A 7 2.36 -12.62 -12.41
CA LYS A 7 2.05 -12.79 -13.84
C LYS A 7 2.35 -11.55 -14.68
N ARG A 8 2.08 -10.33 -14.14
CA ARG A 8 2.17 -9.06 -14.88
C ARG A 8 3.11 -8.05 -14.25
N LEU A 9 3.53 -8.26 -12.99
CA LEU A 9 4.20 -7.25 -12.18
C LEU A 9 5.52 -7.77 -11.61
N ILE A 10 6.38 -6.82 -11.25
CA ILE A 10 7.56 -7.05 -10.43
C ILE A 10 7.47 -6.10 -9.23
N LEU A 11 7.42 -6.66 -8.04
CA LEU A 11 7.49 -5.91 -6.79
C LEU A 11 8.96 -5.87 -6.37
N LYS A 12 9.53 -4.66 -6.22
CA LYS A 12 10.94 -4.47 -5.82
C LYS A 12 11.01 -3.66 -4.55
N LYS A 13 11.86 -4.06 -3.60
CA LYS A 13 12.14 -3.21 -2.45
C LYS A 13 12.63 -1.85 -2.92
N PRO A 14 12.08 -0.74 -2.41
CA PRO A 14 12.56 0.59 -2.76
C PRO A 14 14.00 0.75 -2.26
N THR A 15 14.82 1.47 -3.02
CA THR A 15 16.20 1.77 -2.68
C THR A 15 16.46 3.25 -2.84
N LYS A 16 17.54 3.78 -2.26
CA LYS A 16 17.96 5.19 -2.44
C LYS A 16 18.17 5.58 -3.90
N LYS A 17 18.37 4.59 -4.78
CA LYS A 17 18.54 4.79 -6.23
C LYS A 17 17.23 4.87 -7.01
N ILE A 18 16.06 4.70 -6.33
CA ILE A 18 14.77 4.80 -7.01
C ILE A 18 14.59 6.22 -7.60
N ASN A 19 14.02 6.28 -8.79
CA ASN A 19 13.78 7.57 -9.45
C ASN A 19 12.62 8.31 -8.76
N LYS A 20 12.96 9.33 -7.96
CA LYS A 20 12.01 10.14 -7.19
C LYS A 20 11.00 10.86 -8.09
N LYS A 21 11.41 11.32 -9.27
CA LYS A 21 10.50 11.97 -10.25
C LYS A 21 9.38 11.02 -10.68
N LEU A 22 9.68 9.73 -10.86
CA LEU A 22 8.66 8.74 -11.18
C LEU A 22 7.69 8.51 -10.01
N ILE A 23 8.18 8.49 -8.77
CA ILE A 23 7.30 8.42 -7.60
C ILE A 23 6.39 9.64 -7.57
N VAL A 24 6.95 10.84 -7.66
CA VAL A 24 6.20 12.10 -7.63
C VAL A 24 5.16 12.17 -8.74
N SER A 25 5.50 11.74 -9.97
CA SER A 25 4.57 11.77 -11.10
C SER A 25 3.34 10.85 -10.92
N GLN A 26 3.44 9.85 -10.06
CA GLN A 26 2.35 8.89 -9.81
C GLN A 26 1.57 9.22 -8.52
N ILE A 27 2.27 9.30 -7.38
CA ILE A 27 1.63 9.52 -6.08
C ILE A 27 1.31 11.00 -5.83
N GLY A 28 2.00 11.92 -6.51
CA GLY A 28 1.76 13.36 -6.43
C GLY A 28 0.51 13.84 -7.15
N ASP A 29 -0.15 13.00 -7.96
CA ASP A 29 -1.48 13.30 -8.49
C ASP A 29 -2.47 13.37 -7.33
N TRP A 30 -3.21 14.50 -7.21
CA TRP A 30 -4.22 14.68 -6.17
C TRP A 30 -5.25 13.56 -6.14
N GLU A 31 -5.65 13.06 -7.32
CA GLU A 31 -6.61 11.96 -7.42
C GLU A 31 -6.10 10.66 -6.77
N VAL A 32 -4.79 10.49 -6.65
CA VAL A 32 -4.14 9.39 -5.92
C VAL A 32 -3.91 9.78 -4.45
N ALA A 33 -3.23 10.91 -4.21
CA ALA A 33 -2.80 11.34 -2.88
C ALA A 33 -3.97 11.52 -1.90
N LYS A 34 -5.11 12.00 -2.38
CA LYS A 34 -6.30 12.25 -1.54
C LYS A 34 -6.86 11.01 -0.82
N TRP A 35 -6.49 9.82 -1.26
CA TRP A 35 -6.94 8.54 -0.70
C TRP A 35 -5.93 7.92 0.28
N LEU A 36 -4.75 8.53 0.43
CA LEU A 36 -3.63 8.00 1.20
C LEU A 36 -3.40 8.85 2.46
N SER A 37 -3.43 8.22 3.62
CA SER A 37 -3.27 8.91 4.91
C SER A 37 -1.85 9.43 5.12
N GLY A 38 -0.85 8.61 4.82
CA GLY A 38 0.57 8.90 5.06
C GLY A 38 1.27 9.74 3.99
N VAL A 39 0.54 10.22 2.96
CA VAL A 39 1.12 10.99 1.85
C VAL A 39 0.79 12.46 1.99
N PRO A 40 1.78 13.35 2.18
CA PRO A 40 1.54 14.78 2.20
C PRO A 40 1.20 15.32 0.81
N TYR A 41 0.51 16.47 0.76
CA TYR A 41 0.22 17.15 -0.52
C TYR A 41 0.53 18.66 -0.41
N PRO A 42 1.24 19.24 -1.38
CA PRO A 42 1.85 18.61 -2.55
C PRO A 42 2.97 17.62 -2.19
N TYR A 43 3.11 16.54 -2.99
CA TYR A 43 4.18 15.56 -2.84
C TYR A 43 5.36 15.94 -3.72
N THR A 44 6.53 16.15 -3.13
CA THR A 44 7.75 16.66 -3.80
C THR A 44 8.85 15.60 -3.87
N GLU A 45 9.87 15.82 -4.69
CA GLU A 45 11.05 14.96 -4.72
C GLU A 45 11.77 14.92 -3.36
N GLN A 46 11.77 16.02 -2.62
CA GLN A 46 12.29 16.05 -1.25
C GLN A 46 11.50 15.10 -0.34
N LYS A 47 10.16 15.08 -0.43
CA LYS A 47 9.31 14.14 0.32
C LYS A 47 9.54 12.69 -0.07
N ALA A 48 9.78 12.43 -1.34
CA ALA A 48 10.15 11.11 -1.81
C ALA A 48 11.53 10.67 -1.27
N GLU A 49 12.51 11.58 -1.19
CA GLU A 49 13.82 11.34 -0.59
C GLU A 49 13.70 11.05 0.91
N GLU A 50 12.96 11.88 1.65
CA GLU A 50 12.69 11.69 3.08
C GLU A 50 12.05 10.32 3.33
N TRP A 51 11.05 9.93 2.53
CA TRP A 51 10.39 8.63 2.63
C TRP A 51 11.37 7.47 2.43
N VAL A 52 12.18 7.50 1.37
CA VAL A 52 13.15 6.43 1.09
C VAL A 52 14.22 6.33 2.19
N ASN A 53 14.62 7.45 2.80
CA ASN A 53 15.63 7.47 3.86
C ASN A 53 15.07 6.98 5.22
N ASN A 54 13.74 7.04 5.41
CA ASN A 54 13.06 6.68 6.66
C ASN A 54 12.29 5.36 6.57
N ILE A 55 12.51 4.54 5.53
CA ILE A 55 11.90 3.21 5.44
C ILE A 55 12.36 2.38 6.64
N ASN A 56 11.40 1.84 7.39
CA ASN A 56 11.68 0.92 8.49
C ASN A 56 12.07 -0.44 7.92
N ASP A 57 13.20 -0.99 8.38
CA ASP A 57 13.69 -2.30 7.92
C ASP A 57 12.74 -3.46 8.27
N ASN A 58 11.88 -3.27 9.27
CA ASN A 58 10.87 -4.25 9.67
C ASN A 58 9.64 -4.24 8.73
N ASP A 59 9.45 -3.18 7.95
CA ASP A 59 8.35 -3.09 7.00
C ASP A 59 8.63 -3.88 5.73
N LEU A 60 7.58 -4.48 5.18
CA LEU A 60 7.62 -5.17 3.89
C LEU A 60 7.09 -4.25 2.78
N LEU A 61 7.86 -3.23 2.44
CA LEU A 61 7.48 -2.25 1.43
C LEU A 61 8.05 -2.60 0.05
N PHE A 62 7.21 -2.51 -0.98
CA PHE A 62 7.58 -2.77 -2.36
C PHE A 62 7.01 -1.71 -3.31
N SER A 63 7.86 -1.26 -4.23
CA SER A 63 7.44 -0.52 -5.42
C SER A 63 6.96 -1.48 -6.49
N ILE A 64 5.84 -1.17 -7.13
CA ILE A 64 5.21 -2.01 -8.15
C ILE A 64 5.66 -1.55 -9.53
N PHE A 65 6.27 -2.45 -10.28
CA PHE A 65 6.70 -2.21 -11.66
C PHE A 65 5.93 -3.07 -12.65
N ARG A 66 5.58 -2.48 -13.78
CA ARG A 66 5.08 -3.13 -14.98
C ARG A 66 5.89 -2.67 -16.19
N ASN A 67 6.45 -3.63 -16.97
CA ASN A 67 7.29 -3.31 -18.14
C ASN A 67 8.38 -2.26 -17.82
N ASN A 68 9.07 -2.43 -16.70
CA ASN A 68 10.09 -1.52 -16.15
C ASN A 68 9.60 -0.11 -15.75
N SER A 69 8.30 0.18 -15.85
CA SER A 69 7.72 1.44 -15.38
C SER A 69 7.16 1.28 -13.97
N LEU A 70 7.45 2.23 -13.09
CA LEU A 70 6.85 2.32 -11.76
C LEU A 70 5.36 2.69 -11.92
N ILE A 71 4.47 1.88 -11.36
CA ILE A 71 3.02 2.10 -11.44
C ILE A 71 2.33 2.20 -10.09
N GLY A 72 3.03 1.92 -8.98
CA GLY A 72 2.42 1.94 -7.66
C GLY A 72 3.35 1.48 -6.55
N GLY A 73 2.76 1.30 -5.38
CA GLY A 73 3.41 0.73 -4.20
C GLY A 73 2.46 -0.16 -3.41
N VAL A 74 3.01 -1.13 -2.71
CA VAL A 74 2.29 -2.03 -1.80
C VAL A 74 3.18 -2.34 -0.61
N GLY A 75 2.61 -2.44 0.58
CA GLY A 75 3.38 -2.73 1.78
C GLY A 75 2.56 -3.34 2.89
N LEU A 76 3.28 -4.02 3.78
CA LEU A 76 2.82 -4.41 5.10
C LEU A 76 3.70 -3.69 6.11
N SER A 77 3.11 -2.84 6.92
CA SER A 77 3.77 -2.13 8.01
C SER A 77 3.44 -2.81 9.33
N LEU A 78 4.45 -2.94 10.19
CA LEU A 78 4.27 -3.48 11.54
C LEU A 78 3.84 -2.36 12.48
N GLU A 79 2.63 -2.47 13.01
CA GLU A 79 2.07 -1.53 13.97
C GLU A 79 2.54 -1.81 15.40
N GLU A 80 2.31 -0.87 16.33
CA GLU A 80 2.75 -0.96 17.73
C GLU A 80 2.21 -2.20 18.45
N ASP A 81 1.03 -2.70 18.07
CA ASP A 81 0.37 -3.90 18.64
C ASP A 81 0.96 -5.23 18.12
N ASN A 82 2.04 -5.18 17.33
CA ASN A 82 2.56 -6.30 16.53
C ASN A 82 1.57 -6.84 15.49
N ASP A 83 0.55 -6.06 15.15
CA ASP A 83 -0.34 -6.34 14.02
C ASP A 83 0.24 -5.74 12.73
N TRP A 84 -0.05 -6.40 11.62
CA TRP A 84 0.36 -5.94 10.30
C TRP A 84 -0.76 -5.17 9.62
N ASP A 85 -0.44 -4.02 9.02
CA ASP A 85 -1.38 -3.20 8.26
C ASP A 85 -1.02 -3.17 6.77
N LEU A 86 -2.01 -3.50 5.92
CA LEU A 86 -1.84 -3.49 4.47
C LEU A 86 -2.13 -2.13 3.88
N GLY A 87 -1.14 -1.54 3.22
CA GLY A 87 -1.27 -0.34 2.41
C GLY A 87 -0.94 -0.58 0.95
N PHE A 88 -1.61 0.10 0.04
CA PHE A 88 -1.30 0.08 -1.39
C PHE A 88 -1.78 1.36 -2.10
N TRP A 89 -1.13 1.65 -3.20
CA TRP A 89 -1.56 2.69 -4.13
C TRP A 89 -1.15 2.34 -5.56
N ILE A 90 -1.92 2.81 -6.52
CA ILE A 90 -1.65 2.67 -7.95
C ILE A 90 -1.81 4.04 -8.60
N GLY A 91 -0.89 4.41 -9.48
CA GLY A 91 -0.97 5.62 -10.28
C GLY A 91 -2.24 5.63 -11.14
N ARG A 92 -2.85 6.81 -11.29
CA ARG A 92 -4.19 6.99 -11.89
C ARG A 92 -4.35 6.31 -13.26
N GLY A 93 -3.36 6.40 -14.15
CA GLY A 93 -3.39 5.78 -15.48
C GLY A 93 -3.41 4.24 -15.49
N HIS A 94 -3.27 3.63 -14.31
CA HIS A 94 -3.19 2.17 -14.15
C HIS A 94 -4.36 1.58 -13.36
N TRP A 95 -5.35 2.39 -12.97
CA TRP A 95 -6.54 1.94 -12.25
C TRP A 95 -7.43 1.01 -13.09
N GLY A 96 -8.28 0.24 -12.42
CA GLY A 96 -9.26 -0.63 -13.06
C GLY A 96 -8.69 -1.88 -13.74
N LYS A 97 -7.39 -2.12 -13.66
CA LYS A 97 -6.70 -3.23 -14.36
C LYS A 97 -6.33 -4.41 -13.43
N GLY A 98 -6.73 -4.35 -12.16
CA GLY A 98 -6.47 -5.40 -11.15
C GLY A 98 -5.05 -5.45 -10.62
N TYR A 99 -4.20 -4.45 -10.87
CA TYR A 99 -2.80 -4.47 -10.43
C TYR A 99 -2.65 -4.38 -8.91
N ALA A 100 -3.49 -3.59 -8.21
CA ALA A 100 -3.45 -3.52 -6.76
C ALA A 100 -3.76 -4.89 -6.13
N THR A 101 -4.81 -5.57 -6.59
CA THR A 101 -5.18 -6.91 -6.11
C THR A 101 -4.07 -7.92 -6.37
N GLU A 102 -3.47 -7.93 -7.57
CA GLU A 102 -2.38 -8.84 -7.93
C GLU A 102 -1.14 -8.61 -7.06
N ALA A 103 -0.75 -7.35 -6.85
CA ALA A 103 0.41 -6.99 -6.04
C ALA A 103 0.20 -7.34 -4.56
N ALA A 104 -0.95 -6.94 -3.99
CA ALA A 104 -1.26 -7.21 -2.59
C ALA A 104 -1.40 -8.70 -2.30
N MET A 105 -2.05 -9.47 -3.18
CA MET A 105 -2.14 -10.93 -3.05
C MET A 105 -0.74 -11.58 -3.00
N ALA A 106 0.15 -11.18 -3.90
CA ALA A 106 1.51 -11.71 -3.95
C ALA A 106 2.32 -11.35 -2.70
N LEU A 107 2.16 -10.13 -2.18
CA LEU A 107 2.80 -9.71 -0.95
C LEU A 107 2.27 -10.47 0.26
N ILE A 108 0.94 -10.62 0.39
CA ILE A 108 0.30 -11.38 1.48
C ILE A 108 0.78 -12.83 1.49
N GLN A 109 0.78 -13.50 0.33
CA GLN A 109 1.25 -14.89 0.20
C GLN A 109 2.74 -15.04 0.58
N TYR A 110 3.58 -14.10 0.13
CA TYR A 110 4.99 -14.07 0.51
C TYR A 110 5.15 -13.90 2.02
N ALA A 111 4.48 -12.92 2.57
CA ALA A 111 4.57 -12.56 3.97
C ALA A 111 4.04 -13.67 4.88
N GLN A 112 2.93 -14.32 4.54
CA GLN A 112 2.37 -15.45 5.29
C GLN A 112 3.35 -16.63 5.34
N LYS A 113 4.04 -16.90 4.23
CA LYS A 113 5.03 -17.97 4.16
C LYS A 113 6.27 -17.70 5.03
N GLU A 114 6.71 -16.43 5.08
CA GLU A 114 7.97 -16.08 5.75
C GLU A 114 7.77 -15.79 7.25
N PHE A 115 6.61 -15.21 7.66
CA PHE A 115 6.40 -14.65 8.98
C PHE A 115 5.26 -15.29 9.78
N ASN A 116 4.46 -16.15 9.15
CA ASN A 116 3.39 -16.93 9.81
C ASN A 116 2.46 -16.08 10.71
N PHE A 117 1.97 -14.93 10.20
CA PHE A 117 1.05 -14.12 10.99
C PHE A 117 -0.38 -14.68 11.00
N LYS A 118 -1.10 -14.32 12.06
CA LYS A 118 -2.47 -14.76 12.29
C LYS A 118 -3.50 -13.92 11.54
N GLN A 119 -3.18 -12.65 11.34
CA GLN A 119 -4.09 -11.67 10.75
C GLN A 119 -3.35 -10.48 10.15
N ILE A 120 -4.03 -9.77 9.25
CA ILE A 120 -3.60 -8.51 8.66
C ILE A 120 -4.77 -7.53 8.76
N ASN A 121 -4.50 -6.32 9.25
CA ASN A 121 -5.44 -5.21 9.22
C ASN A 121 -5.35 -4.44 7.90
N ALA A 122 -6.39 -3.70 7.58
CA ALA A 122 -6.40 -2.69 6.55
C ALA A 122 -7.46 -1.64 6.86
N CYS A 123 -7.31 -0.43 6.32
CA CYS A 123 -8.38 0.54 6.34
C CYS A 123 -8.46 1.32 5.02
N TYR A 124 -9.64 1.85 4.72
CA TYR A 124 -9.84 2.78 3.62
C TYR A 124 -10.80 3.90 4.02
N ILE A 125 -10.57 5.09 3.48
CA ILE A 125 -11.48 6.23 3.70
C ILE A 125 -12.86 5.94 3.08
N LYS A 126 -13.92 6.24 3.81
CA LYS A 126 -15.30 6.09 3.31
C LYS A 126 -15.47 6.77 1.94
N GLY A 127 -16.07 6.03 0.99
CA GLY A 127 -16.25 6.46 -0.40
C GLY A 127 -15.12 6.06 -1.36
N ASN A 128 -14.00 5.48 -0.88
CA ASN A 128 -12.99 4.90 -1.75
C ASN A 128 -13.39 3.48 -2.20
N THR A 129 -14.28 3.42 -3.19
CA THR A 129 -14.77 2.14 -3.75
C THR A 129 -13.67 1.31 -4.39
N GLY A 130 -12.62 1.98 -4.92
CA GLY A 130 -11.47 1.30 -5.50
C GLY A 130 -10.73 0.45 -4.48
N SER A 131 -10.37 1.03 -3.32
CA SER A 131 -9.71 0.29 -2.23
C SER A 131 -10.62 -0.77 -1.62
N SER A 132 -11.90 -0.45 -1.39
CA SER A 132 -12.89 -1.42 -0.91
C SER A 132 -12.92 -2.67 -1.79
N ASN A 133 -13.08 -2.50 -3.10
CA ASN A 133 -13.14 -3.62 -4.05
C ASN A 133 -11.85 -4.47 -4.04
N VAL A 134 -10.68 -3.86 -3.87
CA VAL A 134 -9.41 -4.60 -3.76
C VAL A 134 -9.40 -5.44 -2.49
N LEU A 135 -9.70 -4.84 -1.34
CA LEU A 135 -9.67 -5.51 -0.04
C LEU A 135 -10.68 -6.67 0.04
N MET A 136 -11.91 -6.46 -0.45
CA MET A 136 -12.92 -7.53 -0.51
C MET A 136 -12.47 -8.71 -1.39
N LYS A 137 -11.85 -8.44 -2.54
CA LYS A 137 -11.29 -9.50 -3.41
C LYS A 137 -10.13 -10.27 -2.77
N LEU A 138 -9.41 -9.65 -1.85
CA LEU A 138 -8.35 -10.29 -1.06
C LEU A 138 -8.90 -11.10 0.12
N GLY A 139 -10.21 -11.04 0.40
CA GLY A 139 -10.85 -11.77 1.49
C GLY A 139 -10.88 -11.02 2.82
N PHE A 140 -10.61 -9.72 2.83
CA PHE A 140 -10.79 -8.91 4.03
C PHE A 140 -12.27 -8.73 4.36
N GLU A 141 -12.59 -8.76 5.64
CA GLU A 141 -13.93 -8.53 6.19
C GLU A 141 -13.98 -7.20 6.94
N GLU A 142 -15.05 -6.43 6.77
CA GLU A 142 -15.25 -5.20 7.51
C GLU A 142 -15.55 -5.51 8.98
N ILE A 143 -14.82 -4.86 9.90
CA ILE A 143 -14.93 -5.08 11.34
C ILE A 143 -15.37 -3.83 12.12
N GLY A 144 -15.53 -2.70 11.45
CA GLY A 144 -15.99 -1.46 12.08
C GLY A 144 -15.49 -0.21 11.38
N GLU A 145 -15.58 0.89 12.08
CA GLU A 145 -15.14 2.21 11.63
C GLU A 145 -14.00 2.72 12.50
N CYS A 146 -13.19 3.60 11.94
CA CYS A 146 -12.14 4.31 12.67
C CYS A 146 -11.94 5.70 12.08
N GLU A 147 -11.22 6.53 12.79
CA GLU A 147 -10.83 7.86 12.30
C GLU A 147 -9.32 7.89 12.08
N VAL A 148 -8.90 8.40 10.91
CA VAL A 148 -7.50 8.49 10.52
C VAL A 148 -7.18 9.90 10.07
N TYR A 149 -6.07 10.47 10.52
CA TYR A 149 -5.60 11.76 10.04
C TYR A 149 -4.92 11.62 8.68
N PHE A 150 -5.38 12.37 7.69
CA PHE A 150 -4.84 12.38 6.34
C PHE A 150 -3.94 13.58 6.12
N LEU A 151 -2.63 13.34 5.92
CA LEU A 151 -1.65 14.39 5.65
C LEU A 151 -1.99 15.19 4.39
N SER A 152 -2.45 14.52 3.33
CA SER A 152 -2.85 15.18 2.07
C SER A 152 -4.02 16.14 2.25
N ARG A 153 -4.94 15.82 3.15
CA ARG A 153 -6.16 16.59 3.41
C ARG A 153 -6.05 17.52 4.62
N LYS A 154 -5.01 17.35 5.44
CA LYS A 154 -4.78 18.06 6.71
C LYS A 154 -5.99 17.99 7.65
N LYS A 155 -6.66 16.85 7.68
CA LYS A 155 -7.82 16.59 8.55
C LYS A 155 -8.04 15.10 8.81
N THR A 156 -8.76 14.83 9.88
CA THR A 156 -9.23 13.48 10.22
C THR A 156 -10.41 13.08 9.34
N MET A 157 -10.38 11.85 8.86
CA MET A 157 -11.39 11.28 7.96
C MET A 157 -11.94 9.98 8.55
N SER A 158 -13.24 9.75 8.36
CA SER A 158 -13.87 8.48 8.70
C SER A 158 -13.45 7.39 7.73
N CYS A 159 -12.97 6.28 8.27
CA CYS A 159 -12.48 5.13 7.54
C CYS A 159 -13.22 3.85 7.93
N ILE A 160 -13.25 2.89 7.04
CA ILE A 160 -13.71 1.52 7.32
C ILE A 160 -12.49 0.70 7.67
N LYS A 161 -12.55 -0.01 8.80
CA LYS A 161 -11.52 -0.94 9.28
C LYS A 161 -11.87 -2.36 8.85
N LEU A 162 -10.87 -3.08 8.32
CA LEU A 162 -11.03 -4.44 7.84
C LEU A 162 -9.96 -5.35 8.43
N LEU A 163 -10.27 -6.65 8.41
CA LEU A 163 -9.39 -7.70 8.92
C LEU A 163 -9.36 -8.88 7.96
N LEU A 164 -8.18 -9.40 7.68
CA LEU A 164 -7.95 -10.68 7.03
C LEU A 164 -7.37 -11.65 8.06
N LYS A 165 -8.09 -12.74 8.34
CA LYS A 165 -7.64 -13.81 9.24
C LYS A 165 -7.11 -14.99 8.46
N PHE A 166 -6.06 -15.62 8.98
CA PHE A 166 -5.54 -16.87 8.45
C PHE A 166 -5.87 -18.02 9.40
N SER A 167 -6.50 -19.05 8.87
CA SER A 167 -6.67 -20.29 9.62
C SER A 167 -5.32 -20.98 9.75
N HIS A 168 -4.93 -21.30 10.96
CA HIS A 168 -3.78 -22.19 11.16
C HIS A 168 -4.22 -23.59 10.74
N ILE A 169 -3.53 -24.15 9.76
CA ILE A 169 -3.60 -25.58 9.45
C ILE A 169 -2.62 -26.30 10.38
#